data_1e1c0478059da0908f99f315fed24ecc
#
_entry.id   1e1c0478059da0908f99f315fed24ecc
#
_cell.length_a   1.000
_cell.length_b   1.000
_cell.length_c   1.000
_cell.angle_alpha   90.00
_cell.angle_beta   90.00
_cell.angle_gamma   90.00
#
_symmetry.space_group_name_H-M   'P 1'
#
loop_
_entity.id
_entity.type
_entity.pdbx_description
1 polymer ?
#
loop_
_entity_poly.entity_id
_entity_poly.type
_entity_poly.pdbx_seq_one_letter_code
_entity_poly.pdbx_strand_id
1 'polypeptide(L)'
;MPLRLPDKLPAIDLLKKENIFVMDESRAHNQEIRPLKIVILNLMPLKITTETDLIRLLSNTPLQLEINFMKLRSHTPKNTPVEHMMMFYKDFDILKEQKWDGMIVTGAPVETMPFEDVAYWGEIKAIFDWARTHVTSTLYICWAAQAGLYHFYDIPKYPLQKKMFGIFPQHTLVAALPIFRGFDDVFAMPHSRHTEVRRDDIARDSRLTVLAESEESGVSIVMARNGREFFVTGHMEYAPDTLDKEYRRDIGKRDDVEMPKNYYQNDNPDNGPVVTWRAHANLFFSNWINYYVYQETPYDISKIE
;
A
#
# COMPACT_ATOMS: atom_id res chain seq x y z
N MET A 1 21.04 -2.84 -2.10
CA MET A 1 21.16 -2.91 -3.56
C MET A 1 19.88 -2.41 -4.18
N PRO A 2 19.89 -1.80 -5.37
CA PRO A 2 18.76 -1.04 -5.87
C PRO A 2 17.64 -1.90 -6.45
N LEU A 3 16.46 -1.29 -6.57
CA LEU A 3 15.28 -1.85 -7.26
C LEU A 3 15.62 -2.19 -8.72
N ARG A 4 15.23 -3.37 -9.15
CA ARG A 4 15.15 -3.73 -10.56
C ARG A 4 13.78 -3.34 -11.11
N LEU A 5 13.76 -2.40 -12.02
CA LEU A 5 12.54 -1.84 -12.61
C LEU A 5 12.49 -2.17 -14.11
N PRO A 6 11.27 -2.31 -14.68
CA PRO A 6 11.12 -2.42 -16.12
C PRO A 6 11.79 -1.23 -16.83
N ASP A 7 12.52 -1.51 -17.92
CA ASP A 7 13.15 -0.46 -18.71
C ASP A 7 12.11 0.59 -19.14
N LYS A 8 12.51 1.86 -19.13
CA LYS A 8 11.67 3.01 -19.51
C LYS A 8 10.46 3.29 -18.61
N LEU A 9 10.37 2.69 -17.41
CA LEU A 9 9.33 3.08 -16.46
C LEU A 9 9.48 4.56 -16.08
N PRO A 10 8.42 5.41 -16.18
CA PRO A 10 8.52 6.85 -15.92
C PRO A 10 9.04 7.20 -14.52
N ALA A 11 8.77 6.34 -13.53
CA ALA A 11 9.27 6.49 -12.17
C ALA A 11 10.80 6.55 -12.08
N ILE A 12 11.55 5.89 -12.99
CA ILE A 12 13.03 5.85 -12.98
C ILE A 12 13.61 7.26 -13.04
N ASP A 13 13.13 8.09 -13.96
CA ASP A 13 13.68 9.44 -14.17
C ASP A 13 13.34 10.37 -13.00
N LEU A 14 12.15 10.21 -12.40
CA LEU A 14 11.75 11.00 -11.24
C LEU A 14 12.58 10.62 -10.01
N LEU A 15 12.74 9.33 -9.73
CA LEU A 15 13.50 8.82 -8.60
C LEU A 15 15.00 9.18 -8.68
N LYS A 16 15.58 9.16 -9.89
CA LYS A 16 16.95 9.63 -10.09
C LYS A 16 17.11 11.13 -9.74
N LYS A 17 16.12 11.96 -10.02
CA LYS A 17 16.11 13.39 -9.62
C LYS A 17 16.01 13.57 -8.11
N GLU A 18 15.41 12.63 -7.41
CA GLU A 18 15.31 12.59 -5.94
C GLU A 18 16.56 11.99 -5.27
N ASN A 19 17.62 11.68 -6.02
CA ASN A 19 18.83 10.98 -5.58
C ASN A 19 18.55 9.56 -5.02
N ILE A 20 17.47 8.93 -5.47
CA ILE A 20 17.14 7.55 -5.14
C ILE A 20 17.73 6.64 -6.20
N PHE A 21 18.57 5.71 -5.77
CA PHE A 21 19.24 4.79 -6.69
C PHE A 21 18.29 3.66 -7.08
N VAL A 22 17.97 3.58 -8.36
CA VAL A 22 17.20 2.50 -8.99
C VAL A 22 17.99 1.90 -10.14
N MET A 23 17.74 0.63 -10.44
CA MET A 23 18.40 -0.12 -11.50
C MET A 23 17.38 -0.55 -12.54
N ASP A 24 17.67 -0.35 -13.81
CA ASP A 24 16.89 -0.92 -14.90
C ASP A 24 17.20 -2.42 -15.10
N GLU A 25 16.32 -3.11 -15.82
CA GLU A 25 16.45 -4.56 -16.08
C GLU A 25 17.78 -4.91 -16.76
N SER A 26 18.19 -4.07 -17.72
CA SER A 26 19.43 -4.30 -18.49
C SER A 26 20.68 -4.32 -17.61
N ARG A 27 20.73 -3.48 -16.59
CA ARG A 27 21.84 -3.42 -15.63
C ARG A 27 21.79 -4.55 -14.59
N ALA A 28 20.58 -4.95 -14.18
CA ALA A 28 20.38 -5.97 -13.15
C ALA A 28 20.79 -7.38 -13.60
N HIS A 29 20.71 -7.69 -14.89
CA HIS A 29 21.06 -9.00 -15.47
C HIS A 29 22.52 -9.43 -15.25
N ASN A 30 23.40 -8.49 -14.90
CA ASN A 30 24.82 -8.77 -14.66
C ASN A 30 25.15 -9.12 -13.20
N GLN A 31 24.16 -9.36 -12.35
CA GLN A 31 24.37 -9.70 -10.93
C GLN A 31 23.80 -11.10 -10.63
N GLU A 32 24.62 -11.99 -10.11
CA GLU A 32 24.24 -13.37 -9.73
C GLU A 32 23.48 -13.44 -8.38
N ILE A 33 22.58 -12.49 -8.08
CA ILE A 33 21.81 -12.45 -6.83
C ILE A 33 20.33 -12.64 -7.19
N ARG A 34 19.68 -13.64 -6.56
CA ARG A 34 18.22 -13.78 -6.70
C ARG A 34 17.53 -12.54 -6.13
N PRO A 35 16.86 -11.73 -6.95
CA PRO A 35 16.04 -10.63 -6.44
C PRO A 35 14.79 -11.18 -5.75
N LEU A 36 14.28 -10.45 -4.76
CA LEU A 36 12.94 -10.70 -4.21
C LEU A 36 11.90 -10.22 -5.23
N LYS A 37 10.97 -11.09 -5.58
CA LYS A 37 9.90 -10.77 -6.53
C LYS A 37 8.72 -10.17 -5.79
N ILE A 38 8.43 -8.91 -6.08
CA ILE A 38 7.28 -8.19 -5.52
C ILE A 38 6.27 -7.93 -6.62
N VAL A 39 5.02 -8.31 -6.39
CA VAL A 39 3.90 -7.99 -7.27
C VAL A 39 3.03 -6.90 -6.65
N ILE A 40 2.65 -5.90 -7.44
CA ILE A 40 1.81 -4.77 -7.00
C ILE A 40 0.52 -4.78 -7.82
N LEU A 41 -0.60 -5.09 -7.16
CA LEU A 41 -1.93 -4.87 -7.71
C LEU A 41 -2.32 -3.42 -7.47
N ASN A 42 -2.16 -2.60 -8.49
CA ASN A 42 -2.44 -1.17 -8.40
C ASN A 42 -3.86 -0.85 -8.85
N LEU A 43 -4.76 -0.59 -7.90
CA LEU A 43 -6.17 -0.26 -8.12
C LEU A 43 -6.43 1.25 -8.16
N MET A 44 -5.42 2.07 -7.86
CA MET A 44 -5.55 3.53 -7.82
C MET A 44 -5.80 4.11 -9.21
N PRO A 45 -6.58 5.21 -9.30
CA PRO A 45 -6.90 5.84 -10.58
C PRO A 45 -5.72 6.51 -11.27
N LEU A 46 -4.78 7.08 -10.50
CA LEU A 46 -3.55 7.72 -10.98
C LEU A 46 -2.36 6.75 -10.81
N LYS A 47 -2.30 5.73 -11.67
CA LYS A 47 -1.36 4.62 -11.50
C LYS A 47 0.10 5.06 -11.47
N ILE A 48 0.53 5.92 -12.38
CA ILE A 48 1.92 6.40 -12.48
C ILE A 48 2.38 7.09 -11.19
N THR A 49 1.50 7.88 -10.57
CA THR A 49 1.79 8.51 -9.27
C THR A 49 1.96 7.47 -8.18
N THR A 50 1.01 6.54 -8.06
CA THR A 50 1.06 5.48 -7.05
C THR A 50 2.26 4.55 -7.24
N GLU A 51 2.62 4.22 -8.48
CA GLU A 51 3.86 3.49 -8.81
C GLU A 51 5.08 4.18 -8.22
N THR A 52 5.21 5.49 -8.49
CA THR A 52 6.34 6.30 -8.01
C THR A 52 6.39 6.33 -6.48
N ASP A 53 5.24 6.51 -5.83
CA ASP A 53 5.15 6.59 -4.36
C ASP A 53 5.55 5.27 -3.70
N LEU A 54 5.06 4.13 -4.21
CA LEU A 54 5.43 2.82 -3.70
C LEU A 54 6.90 2.47 -3.99
N ILE A 55 7.38 2.73 -5.21
CA ILE A 55 8.77 2.45 -5.59
C ILE A 55 9.73 3.26 -4.72
N ARG A 56 9.40 4.51 -4.40
CA ARG A 56 10.21 5.36 -3.51
C ARG A 56 10.44 4.70 -2.16
N LEU A 57 9.41 4.10 -1.55
CA LEU A 57 9.51 3.42 -0.26
C LEU A 57 10.23 2.06 -0.38
N LEU A 58 9.91 1.29 -1.43
CA LEU A 58 10.53 0.00 -1.70
C LEU A 58 12.02 0.12 -2.05
N SER A 59 12.50 1.28 -2.51
CA SER A 59 13.90 1.51 -2.82
C SER A 59 14.80 1.69 -1.61
N ASN A 60 14.22 1.91 -0.42
CA ASN A 60 14.97 2.13 0.83
C ASN A 60 15.37 0.80 1.50
N THR A 61 16.01 -0.08 0.75
CA THR A 61 16.52 -1.39 1.22
C THR A 61 17.82 -1.74 0.49
N PRO A 62 18.76 -2.46 1.16
CA PRO A 62 19.93 -3.01 0.50
C PRO A 62 19.61 -4.26 -0.34
N LEU A 63 18.41 -4.83 -0.21
CA LEU A 63 18.00 -6.03 -0.95
C LEU A 63 17.63 -5.68 -2.40
N GLN A 64 17.89 -6.60 -3.31
CA GLN A 64 17.46 -6.45 -4.69
C GLN A 64 16.00 -6.86 -4.84
N LEU A 65 15.16 -5.96 -5.34
CA LEU A 65 13.75 -6.21 -5.58
C LEU A 65 13.46 -6.15 -7.08
N GLU A 66 12.67 -7.12 -7.55
CA GLU A 66 12.08 -7.15 -8.89
C GLU A 66 10.60 -6.80 -8.77
N ILE A 67 10.20 -5.65 -9.32
CA ILE A 67 8.82 -5.15 -9.22
C ILE A 67 8.04 -5.52 -10.49
N ASN A 68 6.88 -6.14 -10.30
CA ASN A 68 5.93 -6.44 -11.34
C ASN A 68 4.57 -5.82 -11.01
N PHE A 69 3.97 -5.13 -11.98
CA PHE A 69 2.64 -4.54 -11.81
C PHE A 69 1.56 -5.47 -12.35
N MET A 70 0.53 -5.69 -11.54
CA MET A 70 -0.66 -6.46 -11.88
C MET A 70 -1.83 -5.51 -12.16
N LYS A 71 -2.61 -5.79 -13.18
CA LYS A 71 -3.89 -5.14 -13.47
C LYS A 71 -5.02 -6.15 -13.41
N LEU A 72 -6.23 -5.64 -13.17
CA LEU A 72 -7.45 -6.40 -13.30
C LEU A 72 -7.83 -6.54 -14.78
N ARG A 73 -8.32 -7.70 -15.15
CA ARG A 73 -8.87 -7.97 -16.48
C ARG A 73 -10.26 -7.37 -16.64
N SER A 74 -11.06 -7.41 -15.59
CA SER A 74 -12.44 -6.92 -15.54
C SER A 74 -12.56 -5.39 -15.44
N HIS A 75 -11.43 -4.66 -15.34
CA HIS A 75 -11.44 -3.21 -15.17
C HIS A 75 -10.40 -2.51 -16.03
N THR A 76 -10.86 -1.58 -16.87
CA THR A 76 -9.98 -0.72 -17.69
C THR A 76 -9.79 0.64 -17.00
N PRO A 77 -8.56 1.02 -16.66
CA PRO A 77 -8.30 2.32 -16.04
C PRO A 77 -8.58 3.47 -17.01
N LYS A 78 -9.25 4.52 -16.52
CA LYS A 78 -9.65 5.67 -17.35
C LYS A 78 -8.59 6.79 -17.36
N ASN A 79 -7.73 6.86 -16.34
CA ASN A 79 -6.81 7.98 -16.11
C ASN A 79 -5.33 7.60 -16.34
N THR A 80 -5.07 6.48 -17.00
CA THR A 80 -3.72 6.01 -17.32
C THR A 80 -3.64 5.72 -18.81
N PRO A 81 -2.60 6.17 -19.53
CA PRO A 81 -2.43 5.89 -20.95
C PRO A 81 -2.41 4.38 -21.21
N VAL A 82 -3.07 3.97 -22.30
CA VAL A 82 -3.17 2.55 -22.71
C VAL A 82 -1.78 1.97 -22.97
N GLU A 83 -0.90 2.74 -23.58
CA GLU A 83 0.48 2.35 -23.88
C GLU A 83 1.26 2.03 -22.61
N HIS A 84 1.08 2.84 -21.55
CA HIS A 84 1.67 2.59 -20.24
C HIS A 84 1.18 1.26 -19.64
N MET A 85 -0.14 1.04 -19.70
CA MET A 85 -0.73 -0.21 -19.23
C MET A 85 -0.22 -1.44 -20.00
N MET A 86 -0.11 -1.33 -21.31
CA MET A 86 0.39 -2.44 -22.14
C MET A 86 1.87 -2.74 -21.90
N MET A 87 2.67 -1.71 -21.60
CA MET A 87 4.11 -1.84 -21.45
C MET A 87 4.50 -2.38 -20.07
N PHE A 88 3.84 -1.95 -18.99
CA PHE A 88 4.30 -2.19 -17.63
C PHE A 88 3.39 -3.10 -16.80
N TYR A 89 2.12 -3.32 -17.20
CA TYR A 89 1.17 -4.11 -16.44
C TYR A 89 0.91 -5.47 -17.07
N LYS A 90 0.88 -6.49 -16.24
CA LYS A 90 0.54 -7.87 -16.64
C LYS A 90 -0.83 -8.24 -16.08
N ASP A 91 -1.58 -9.04 -16.81
CA ASP A 91 -2.83 -9.62 -16.33
C ASP A 91 -2.57 -10.67 -15.25
N PHE A 92 -3.52 -10.83 -14.33
CA PHE A 92 -3.45 -11.84 -13.29
C PHE A 92 -3.19 -13.25 -13.84
N ASP A 93 -3.81 -13.61 -14.96
CA ASP A 93 -3.64 -14.92 -15.60
C ASP A 93 -2.19 -15.24 -15.98
N ILE A 94 -1.36 -14.21 -16.25
CA ILE A 94 0.06 -14.38 -16.56
C ILE A 94 0.89 -14.58 -15.27
N LEU A 95 0.50 -13.88 -14.20
CA LEU A 95 1.28 -13.82 -12.96
C LEU A 95 0.95 -14.96 -11.99
N LYS A 96 -0.26 -15.54 -12.08
CA LYS A 96 -0.77 -16.56 -11.14
C LYS A 96 -0.01 -17.88 -11.15
N GLU A 97 0.70 -18.18 -12.24
CA GLU A 97 1.49 -19.40 -12.38
C GLU A 97 2.82 -19.35 -11.60
N GLN A 98 3.16 -18.17 -11.04
CA GLN A 98 4.39 -17.97 -10.30
C GLN A 98 4.12 -17.78 -8.81
N LYS A 99 5.13 -18.08 -8.00
CA LYS A 99 5.19 -17.72 -6.59
C LYS A 99 5.92 -16.39 -6.43
N TRP A 100 5.59 -15.63 -5.38
CA TRP A 100 6.06 -14.29 -5.13
C TRP A 100 6.53 -14.12 -3.70
N ASP A 101 7.63 -13.38 -3.50
CA ASP A 101 8.14 -13.08 -2.17
C ASP A 101 7.21 -12.12 -1.42
N GLY A 102 6.69 -11.11 -2.10
CA GLY A 102 5.75 -10.16 -1.51
C GLY A 102 4.71 -9.65 -2.50
N MET A 103 3.60 -9.17 -1.94
CA MET A 103 2.54 -8.51 -2.72
C MET A 103 2.07 -7.24 -2.02
N ILE A 104 1.78 -6.21 -2.81
CA ILE A 104 1.08 -5.00 -2.34
C ILE A 104 -0.22 -4.87 -3.13
N VAL A 105 -1.32 -4.65 -2.41
CA VAL A 105 -2.62 -4.30 -3.00
C VAL A 105 -2.98 -2.89 -2.56
N THR A 106 -3.12 -1.97 -3.51
CA THR A 106 -3.39 -0.56 -3.21
C THR A 106 -4.87 -0.30 -2.91
N GLY A 107 -5.16 0.87 -2.38
CA GLY A 107 -6.52 1.39 -2.29
C GLY A 107 -7.21 1.52 -3.65
N ALA A 108 -8.53 1.74 -3.62
CA ALA A 108 -9.37 1.98 -4.78
C ALA A 108 -10.45 3.03 -4.44
N PRO A 109 -10.87 3.87 -5.41
CA PRO A 109 -11.85 4.94 -5.16
C PRO A 109 -13.30 4.43 -5.19
N VAL A 110 -13.56 3.31 -4.53
CA VAL A 110 -14.88 2.64 -4.46
C VAL A 110 -15.30 2.33 -3.01
N GLU A 111 -14.70 3.00 -2.06
CA GLU A 111 -14.85 2.68 -0.63
C GLU A 111 -16.27 2.87 -0.09
N THR A 112 -17.07 3.77 -0.67
CA THR A 112 -18.45 4.01 -0.26
C THR A 112 -19.46 2.99 -0.81
N MET A 113 -19.04 2.17 -1.80
CA MET A 113 -19.87 1.10 -2.36
C MET A 113 -19.80 -0.15 -1.47
N PRO A 114 -20.91 -0.91 -1.31
CA PRO A 114 -20.82 -2.28 -0.80
C PRO A 114 -19.79 -3.07 -1.61
N PHE A 115 -19.08 -4.01 -0.96
CA PHE A 115 -18.05 -4.77 -1.67
C PHE A 115 -18.62 -5.58 -2.83
N GLU A 116 -19.80 -6.16 -2.66
CA GLU A 116 -20.51 -6.96 -3.65
C GLU A 116 -20.92 -6.17 -4.90
N ASP A 117 -21.12 -4.85 -4.75
CA ASP A 117 -21.50 -3.96 -5.86
C ASP A 117 -20.29 -3.47 -6.67
N VAL A 118 -19.07 -3.75 -6.22
CA VAL A 118 -17.85 -3.41 -6.94
C VAL A 118 -17.71 -4.33 -8.15
N ALA A 119 -17.73 -3.77 -9.36
CA ALA A 119 -17.78 -4.52 -10.62
C ALA A 119 -16.68 -5.61 -10.77
N TYR A 120 -15.54 -5.42 -10.14
CA TYR A 120 -14.40 -6.35 -10.17
C TYR A 120 -14.23 -7.16 -8.87
N TRP A 121 -15.25 -7.18 -7.98
CA TRP A 121 -15.16 -7.86 -6.69
C TRP A 121 -14.85 -9.36 -6.80
N GLY A 122 -15.45 -10.05 -7.77
CA GLY A 122 -15.18 -11.46 -8.01
C GLY A 122 -13.72 -11.74 -8.36
N GLU A 123 -13.10 -10.88 -9.18
CA GLU A 123 -11.69 -11.02 -9.55
C GLU A 123 -10.76 -10.71 -8.36
N ILE A 124 -11.09 -9.68 -7.56
CA ILE A 124 -10.34 -9.34 -6.34
C ILE A 124 -10.33 -10.52 -5.36
N LYS A 125 -11.47 -11.15 -5.11
CA LYS A 125 -11.54 -12.33 -4.22
C LYS A 125 -10.64 -13.46 -4.72
N ALA A 126 -10.69 -13.75 -6.01
CA ALA A 126 -9.84 -14.79 -6.60
C ALA A 126 -8.34 -14.47 -6.46
N ILE A 127 -7.94 -13.20 -6.63
CA ILE A 127 -6.57 -12.75 -6.42
C ILE A 127 -6.17 -12.85 -4.94
N PHE A 128 -7.05 -12.48 -4.02
CA PHE A 128 -6.81 -12.57 -2.58
C PHE A 128 -6.61 -14.02 -2.13
N ASP A 129 -7.48 -14.93 -2.57
CA ASP A 129 -7.36 -16.36 -2.26
C ASP A 129 -6.08 -16.96 -2.84
N TRP A 130 -5.73 -16.59 -4.07
CA TRP A 130 -4.48 -16.97 -4.72
C TRP A 130 -3.26 -16.45 -3.94
N ALA A 131 -3.29 -15.22 -3.47
CA ALA A 131 -2.17 -14.64 -2.73
C ALA A 131 -1.83 -15.44 -1.46
N ARG A 132 -2.83 -16.01 -0.78
CA ARG A 132 -2.61 -16.83 0.43
C ARG A 132 -1.73 -18.06 0.23
N THR A 133 -1.65 -18.57 -0.99
CA THR A 133 -0.91 -19.78 -1.33
C THR A 133 0.29 -19.53 -2.26
N HIS A 134 0.39 -18.32 -2.83
CA HIS A 134 1.43 -18.00 -3.81
C HIS A 134 2.33 -16.83 -3.39
N VAL A 135 2.05 -16.18 -2.27
CA VAL A 135 2.79 -15.03 -1.78
C VAL A 135 3.21 -15.24 -0.33
N THR A 136 4.47 -14.95 0.00
CA THR A 136 4.95 -15.08 1.37
C THR A 136 4.29 -14.07 2.30
N SER A 137 4.28 -12.77 1.94
CA SER A 137 3.61 -11.73 2.73
C SER A 137 2.92 -10.72 1.82
N THR A 138 1.67 -10.37 2.17
CA THR A 138 0.84 -9.41 1.43
C THR A 138 0.52 -8.20 2.29
N LEU A 139 0.74 -7.01 1.73
CA LEU A 139 0.39 -5.72 2.31
C LEU A 139 -0.83 -5.15 1.58
N TYR A 140 -1.95 -5.04 2.28
CA TYR A 140 -3.20 -4.45 1.81
C TYR A 140 -3.31 -3.01 2.32
N ILE A 141 -3.58 -2.03 1.43
CA ILE A 141 -3.60 -0.61 1.77
C ILE A 141 -5.01 -0.03 1.57
N CYS A 142 -5.48 0.76 2.53
CA CYS A 142 -6.72 1.52 2.52
C CYS A 142 -7.95 0.67 2.19
N TRP A 143 -8.59 0.88 1.03
CA TRP A 143 -9.75 0.08 0.61
C TRP A 143 -9.40 -1.42 0.53
N ALA A 144 -8.24 -1.78 0.02
CA ALA A 144 -7.83 -3.17 -0.04
C ALA A 144 -7.66 -3.79 1.35
N ALA A 145 -7.25 -3.01 2.35
CA ALA A 145 -7.19 -3.49 3.74
C ALA A 145 -8.59 -3.84 4.27
N GLN A 146 -9.56 -2.97 4.05
CA GLN A 146 -10.96 -3.24 4.43
C GLN A 146 -11.54 -4.42 3.64
N ALA A 147 -11.26 -4.49 2.33
CA ALA A 147 -11.71 -5.57 1.46
C ALA A 147 -11.14 -6.94 1.87
N GLY A 148 -9.85 -6.98 2.23
CA GLY A 148 -9.20 -8.20 2.71
C GLY A 148 -9.71 -8.64 4.09
N LEU A 149 -9.89 -7.70 5.01
CA LEU A 149 -10.51 -7.97 6.32
C LEU A 149 -11.93 -8.50 6.18
N TYR A 150 -12.71 -7.94 5.26
CA TYR A 150 -14.06 -8.42 4.95
C TYR A 150 -14.04 -9.82 4.32
N HIS A 151 -13.25 -10.02 3.25
CA HIS A 151 -13.22 -11.28 2.52
C HIS A 151 -12.75 -12.47 3.36
N PHE A 152 -11.74 -12.26 4.21
CA PHE A 152 -11.10 -13.35 4.95
C PHE A 152 -11.61 -13.57 6.36
N TYR A 153 -12.19 -12.53 6.95
CA TYR A 153 -12.50 -12.51 8.39
C TYR A 153 -13.88 -11.95 8.69
N ASP A 154 -14.70 -11.67 7.65
CA ASP A 154 -16.05 -11.12 7.76
C ASP A 154 -16.11 -9.81 8.58
N ILE A 155 -15.02 -9.02 8.59
CA ILE A 155 -14.99 -7.74 9.29
C ILE A 155 -15.67 -6.67 8.42
N PRO A 156 -16.81 -6.12 8.85
CA PRO A 156 -17.53 -5.14 8.04
C PRO A 156 -16.83 -3.78 8.04
N LYS A 157 -17.10 -2.98 7.00
CA LYS A 157 -16.77 -1.55 7.00
C LYS A 157 -18.00 -0.73 7.34
N TYR A 158 -17.77 0.44 7.96
CA TYR A 158 -18.79 1.38 8.36
C TYR A 158 -18.56 2.74 7.72
N PRO A 159 -19.61 3.46 7.29
CA PRO A 159 -19.45 4.81 6.80
C PRO A 159 -19.08 5.76 7.94
N LEU A 160 -18.17 6.68 7.69
CA LEU A 160 -17.85 7.79 8.57
C LEU A 160 -18.86 8.93 8.36
N GLN A 161 -19.15 9.68 9.40
CA GLN A 161 -19.99 10.87 9.30
C GLN A 161 -19.33 11.97 8.46
N LYS A 162 -18.00 12.08 8.58
CA LYS A 162 -17.15 12.99 7.82
C LYS A 162 -15.95 12.23 7.27
N LYS A 163 -15.41 12.70 6.15
CA LYS A 163 -14.18 12.15 5.59
C LYS A 163 -13.05 12.22 6.61
N MET A 164 -12.38 11.11 6.86
CA MET A 164 -11.12 11.08 7.60
C MET A 164 -10.03 11.59 6.67
N PHE A 165 -9.61 12.85 6.85
CA PHE A 165 -8.74 13.54 5.89
C PHE A 165 -7.67 14.36 6.61
N GLY A 166 -6.42 13.94 6.47
CA GLY A 166 -5.28 14.59 7.13
C GLY A 166 -4.23 13.63 7.66
N ILE A 167 -3.42 14.12 8.60
CA ILE A 167 -2.36 13.38 9.27
C ILE A 167 -2.78 13.13 10.71
N PHE A 168 -2.78 11.87 11.12
CA PHE A 168 -3.22 11.47 12.45
C PHE A 168 -2.13 10.72 13.20
N PRO A 169 -1.94 11.02 14.51
CA PRO A 169 -1.02 10.27 15.36
C PRO A 169 -1.55 8.84 15.56
N GLN A 170 -0.67 7.88 15.43
CA GLN A 170 -0.94 6.45 15.65
C GLN A 170 -0.11 5.96 16.83
N HIS A 171 -0.70 5.17 17.70
CA HIS A 171 -0.01 4.51 18.81
C HIS A 171 0.31 3.06 18.45
N THR A 172 1.56 2.64 18.67
CA THR A 172 1.96 1.23 18.53
C THR A 172 1.45 0.44 19.73
N LEU A 173 0.67 -0.63 19.49
CA LEU A 173 0.11 -1.47 20.56
C LEU A 173 1.01 -2.67 20.90
N VAL A 174 1.87 -3.07 19.95
CA VAL A 174 2.77 -4.23 20.09
C VAL A 174 4.18 -3.83 19.61
N ALA A 175 4.79 -2.88 20.29
CA ALA A 175 6.08 -2.26 19.90
C ALA A 175 7.24 -3.26 19.71
N ALA A 176 7.20 -4.43 20.36
CA ALA A 176 8.23 -5.46 20.25
C ALA A 176 8.24 -6.20 18.89
N LEU A 177 7.21 -6.03 18.05
CA LEU A 177 7.19 -6.69 16.76
C LEU A 177 8.20 -6.08 15.77
N PRO A 178 8.86 -6.94 14.95
CA PRO A 178 9.85 -6.47 13.99
C PRO A 178 9.35 -5.39 13.02
N ILE A 179 8.04 -5.35 12.72
CA ILE A 179 7.45 -4.33 11.85
C ILE A 179 7.65 -2.90 12.40
N PHE A 180 7.71 -2.75 13.74
CA PHE A 180 7.91 -1.48 14.42
C PHE A 180 9.35 -1.23 14.85
N ARG A 181 10.30 -2.02 14.39
CA ARG A 181 11.71 -1.79 14.73
C ARG A 181 12.16 -0.40 14.28
N GLY A 182 12.62 0.41 15.24
CA GLY A 182 13.05 1.79 15.03
C GLY A 182 11.92 2.82 15.01
N PHE A 183 10.67 2.39 15.26
CA PHE A 183 9.55 3.32 15.44
C PHE A 183 9.60 3.98 16.82
N ASP A 184 9.07 5.18 16.87
CA ASP A 184 8.66 5.82 18.11
C ASP A 184 7.32 5.23 18.59
N ASP A 185 6.97 5.43 19.87
CA ASP A 185 5.68 4.95 20.42
C ASP A 185 4.48 5.57 19.71
N VAL A 186 4.66 6.78 19.18
CA VAL A 186 3.67 7.51 18.39
C VAL A 186 4.27 7.92 17.06
N PHE A 187 3.55 7.62 15.98
CA PHE A 187 3.96 7.99 14.63
C PHE A 187 2.81 8.60 13.83
N ALA A 188 3.13 9.42 12.86
CA ALA A 188 2.14 10.07 12.00
C ALA A 188 1.77 9.19 10.79
N MET A 189 0.47 9.17 10.43
CA MET A 189 -0.02 8.46 9.26
C MET A 189 -1.05 9.30 8.50
N PRO A 190 -0.90 9.47 7.17
CA PRO A 190 -1.91 10.10 6.32
C PRO A 190 -3.15 9.22 6.20
N HIS A 191 -4.32 9.85 6.21
CA HIS A 191 -5.60 9.22 5.91
C HIS A 191 -6.40 10.07 4.91
N SER A 192 -7.07 9.39 3.98
CA SER A 192 -8.07 9.95 3.08
C SER A 192 -9.12 8.87 2.80
N ARG A 193 -10.15 8.78 3.65
CA ARG A 193 -11.17 7.73 3.55
C ARG A 193 -12.53 8.16 4.10
N HIS A 194 -13.60 7.55 3.58
CA HIS A 194 -14.99 7.74 3.99
C HIS A 194 -15.56 6.57 4.81
N THR A 195 -14.76 5.52 5.02
CA THR A 195 -15.18 4.33 5.76
C THR A 195 -14.14 3.90 6.78
N GLU A 196 -14.55 3.10 7.75
CA GLU A 196 -13.69 2.54 8.79
C GLU A 196 -13.99 1.07 9.06
N VAL A 197 -13.05 0.38 9.69
CA VAL A 197 -13.26 -0.89 10.41
C VAL A 197 -13.20 -0.61 11.90
N ARG A 198 -13.98 -1.35 12.70
CA ARG A 198 -14.06 -1.10 14.15
C ARG A 198 -13.20 -2.09 14.91
N ARG A 199 -12.56 -1.59 15.97
CA ARG A 199 -11.74 -2.40 16.86
C ARG A 199 -12.50 -3.57 17.47
N ASP A 200 -13.73 -3.35 17.87
CA ASP A 200 -14.57 -4.38 18.52
C ASP A 200 -14.87 -5.56 17.59
N ASP A 201 -15.03 -5.31 16.29
CA ASP A 201 -15.25 -6.38 15.31
C ASP A 201 -13.96 -7.17 15.09
N ILE A 202 -12.82 -6.49 14.99
CA ILE A 202 -11.50 -7.13 14.84
C ILE A 202 -11.16 -7.97 16.08
N ALA A 203 -11.44 -7.46 17.28
CA ALA A 203 -11.15 -8.13 18.54
C ALA A 203 -11.94 -9.44 18.76
N ARG A 204 -13.03 -9.64 18.01
CA ARG A 204 -13.80 -10.90 18.06
C ARG A 204 -13.12 -12.06 17.33
N ASP A 205 -12.18 -11.76 16.44
CA ASP A 205 -11.46 -12.78 15.70
C ASP A 205 -10.02 -12.91 16.21
N SER A 206 -9.74 -13.99 16.94
CA SER A 206 -8.42 -14.25 17.51
C SER A 206 -7.29 -14.45 16.49
N ARG A 207 -7.62 -14.58 15.20
CA ARG A 207 -6.65 -14.66 14.10
C ARG A 207 -6.07 -13.29 13.75
N LEU A 208 -6.69 -12.19 14.22
CA LEU A 208 -6.32 -10.83 13.94
C LEU A 208 -5.63 -10.18 15.15
N THR A 209 -4.62 -9.38 14.89
CA THR A 209 -3.94 -8.57 15.92
C THR A 209 -3.90 -7.12 15.46
N VAL A 210 -4.53 -6.22 16.23
CA VAL A 210 -4.40 -4.78 16.00
C VAL A 210 -3.00 -4.36 16.47
N LEU A 211 -2.21 -3.82 15.56
CA LEU A 211 -0.83 -3.40 15.80
C LEU A 211 -0.70 -1.91 16.11
N ALA A 212 -1.54 -1.09 15.49
CA ALA A 212 -1.55 0.35 15.71
C ALA A 212 -2.95 0.91 15.54
N GLU A 213 -3.25 1.96 16.30
CA GLU A 213 -4.51 2.68 16.26
C GLU A 213 -4.33 4.15 16.69
N SER A 214 -5.36 4.94 16.44
CA SER A 214 -5.46 6.34 16.84
C SER A 214 -6.80 6.57 17.54
N GLU A 215 -6.83 7.45 18.52
CA GLU A 215 -8.10 7.90 19.12
C GLU A 215 -9.00 8.59 18.11
N GLU A 216 -8.42 9.28 17.14
CA GLU A 216 -9.17 10.03 16.13
C GLU A 216 -9.47 9.21 14.87
N SER A 217 -8.47 8.51 14.33
CA SER A 217 -8.63 7.78 13.06
C SER A 217 -8.92 6.29 13.25
N GLY A 218 -9.06 5.80 14.48
CA GLY A 218 -9.39 4.40 14.75
C GLY A 218 -8.25 3.44 14.39
N VAL A 219 -8.60 2.19 14.06
CA VAL A 219 -7.64 1.13 13.73
C VAL A 219 -6.89 1.46 12.46
N SER A 220 -5.56 1.40 12.51
CA SER A 220 -4.70 1.75 11.38
C SER A 220 -3.90 0.60 10.81
N ILE A 221 -3.39 -0.31 11.65
CA ILE A 221 -2.62 -1.47 11.19
C ILE A 221 -3.12 -2.73 11.90
N VAL A 222 -3.50 -3.73 11.11
CA VAL A 222 -3.87 -5.08 11.58
C VAL A 222 -2.96 -6.10 10.92
N MET A 223 -2.55 -7.12 11.68
CA MET A 223 -1.76 -8.24 11.21
C MET A 223 -2.54 -9.54 11.36
N ALA A 224 -2.37 -10.43 10.41
CA ALA A 224 -2.85 -11.81 10.47
C ALA A 224 -1.79 -12.79 10.00
N ARG A 225 -2.00 -14.08 10.30
CA ARG A 225 -1.17 -15.19 9.85
C ARG A 225 0.32 -14.97 10.12
N ASN A 226 0.65 -14.44 11.31
CA ASN A 226 2.03 -14.18 11.75
C ASN A 226 2.84 -13.28 10.78
N GLY A 227 2.19 -12.26 10.22
CA GLY A 227 2.86 -11.32 9.29
C GLY A 227 2.79 -11.72 7.81
N ARG A 228 2.07 -12.79 7.47
CA ARG A 228 1.75 -13.08 6.06
C ARG A 228 0.71 -12.13 5.48
N GLU A 229 -0.05 -11.44 6.33
CA GLU A 229 -1.06 -10.47 5.92
C GLU A 229 -0.98 -9.23 6.81
N PHE A 230 -0.81 -8.05 6.20
CA PHE A 230 -0.91 -6.76 6.85
C PHE A 230 -2.02 -5.93 6.20
N PHE A 231 -2.88 -5.37 7.02
CA PHE A 231 -3.99 -4.51 6.60
C PHE A 231 -3.74 -3.11 7.17
N VAL A 232 -3.41 -2.15 6.30
CA VAL A 232 -3.09 -0.77 6.66
C VAL A 232 -4.20 0.13 6.14
N THR A 233 -4.99 0.74 7.01
CA THR A 233 -6.15 1.56 6.62
C THR A 233 -5.80 2.97 6.19
N GLY A 234 -4.60 3.46 6.52
CA GLY A 234 -4.05 4.74 6.09
C GLY A 234 -3.11 4.60 4.88
N HIS A 235 -2.38 5.68 4.60
CA HIS A 235 -1.56 5.83 3.40
C HIS A 235 -0.13 6.27 3.72
N MET A 236 0.71 5.35 4.17
CA MET A 236 2.12 5.66 4.41
C MET A 236 2.88 5.99 3.11
N GLU A 237 2.38 5.52 1.97
CA GLU A 237 2.99 5.72 0.66
C GLU A 237 2.82 7.13 0.09
N TYR A 238 1.93 7.94 0.62
CA TYR A 238 1.61 9.24 0.04
C TYR A 238 2.82 10.18 -0.06
N ALA A 239 2.95 10.79 -1.24
CA ALA A 239 3.87 11.89 -1.46
C ALA A 239 3.48 13.13 -0.63
N PRO A 240 4.42 14.05 -0.39
CA PRO A 240 4.17 15.25 0.39
C PRO A 240 2.94 16.07 -0.05
N ASP A 241 2.67 16.13 -1.34
CA ASP A 241 1.63 16.95 -1.95
C ASP A 241 0.35 16.19 -2.30
N THR A 242 0.23 14.91 -1.94
CA THR A 242 -0.93 14.08 -2.32
C THR A 242 -2.23 14.62 -1.76
N LEU A 243 -2.28 14.93 -0.45
CA LEU A 243 -3.50 15.48 0.17
C LEU A 243 -3.79 16.91 -0.29
N ASP A 244 -2.76 17.73 -0.61
CA ASP A 244 -2.96 19.06 -1.18
C ASP A 244 -3.61 19.00 -2.56
N LYS A 245 -3.10 18.12 -3.44
CA LYS A 245 -3.70 17.88 -4.76
C LYS A 245 -5.14 17.40 -4.65
N GLU A 246 -5.43 16.53 -3.69
CA GLU A 246 -6.77 16.04 -3.44
C GLU A 246 -7.68 17.17 -2.94
N TYR A 247 -7.25 17.94 -1.95
CA TYR A 247 -7.96 19.09 -1.42
C TYR A 247 -8.29 20.11 -2.50
N ARG A 248 -7.27 20.53 -3.27
CA ARG A 248 -7.44 21.54 -4.35
C ARG A 248 -8.30 21.02 -5.51
N ARG A 249 -8.28 19.73 -5.78
CA ARG A 249 -9.16 19.10 -6.78
C ARG A 249 -10.63 19.16 -6.37
N ASP A 250 -10.93 18.99 -5.08
CA ASP A 250 -12.28 18.81 -4.57
C ASP A 250 -12.91 20.13 -4.08
N ILE A 251 -12.10 21.10 -3.66
CA ILE A 251 -12.57 22.43 -3.27
C ILE A 251 -13.27 23.11 -4.46
N GLY A 252 -14.45 23.67 -4.21
CA GLY A 252 -15.29 24.30 -5.25
C GLY A 252 -16.12 23.33 -6.10
N LYS A 253 -15.98 22.00 -5.90
CA LYS A 253 -16.85 20.98 -6.51
C LYS A 253 -17.90 20.47 -5.54
N ARG A 254 -17.59 20.54 -4.25
CA ARG A 254 -18.42 20.06 -3.15
C ARG A 254 -18.35 21.07 -2.02
N ASP A 255 -19.48 21.29 -1.35
CA ASP A 255 -19.57 22.25 -0.24
C ASP A 255 -19.06 21.68 1.10
N ASP A 256 -18.83 20.35 1.16
CA ASP A 256 -18.42 19.61 2.35
C ASP A 256 -16.92 19.28 2.41
N VAL A 257 -16.10 19.93 1.61
CA VAL A 257 -14.65 19.67 1.57
C VAL A 257 -13.96 20.39 2.72
N GLU A 258 -13.55 19.62 3.72
CA GLU A 258 -12.73 20.12 4.82
C GLU A 258 -11.24 20.10 4.44
N MET A 259 -10.48 21.05 5.00
CA MET A 259 -9.03 21.09 4.86
C MET A 259 -8.41 19.86 5.56
N PRO A 260 -7.36 19.25 4.99
CA PRO A 260 -6.68 18.11 5.64
C PRO A 260 -6.08 18.52 6.98
N LYS A 261 -6.48 17.80 8.05
CA LYS A 261 -6.07 18.07 9.44
C LYS A 261 -4.57 17.81 9.63
N ASN A 262 -3.89 18.67 10.40
CA ASN A 262 -2.46 18.52 10.78
C ASN A 262 -1.51 18.40 9.57
N TYR A 263 -1.86 18.98 8.45
CA TYR A 263 -1.15 18.80 7.20
C TYR A 263 -0.40 20.06 6.73
N TYR A 264 -1.05 21.22 6.79
CA TYR A 264 -0.41 22.46 6.36
C TYR A 264 0.31 23.16 7.52
N GLN A 265 1.38 23.87 7.18
CA GLN A 265 2.08 24.69 8.16
C GLN A 265 1.15 25.82 8.65
N ASN A 266 0.94 25.90 9.97
CA ASN A 266 0.03 26.85 10.62
C ASN A 266 -1.41 26.77 10.09
N ASP A 267 -1.88 25.60 9.69
CA ASP A 267 -3.21 25.35 9.11
C ASP A 267 -3.56 26.29 7.93
N ASN A 268 -2.54 26.69 7.16
CA ASN A 268 -2.71 27.53 5.99
C ASN A 268 -2.22 26.82 4.71
N PRO A 269 -3.11 26.56 3.73
CA PRO A 269 -2.75 25.90 2.46
C PRO A 269 -1.68 26.62 1.64
N ASP A 270 -1.52 27.94 1.81
CA ASP A 270 -0.51 28.72 1.09
C ASP A 270 0.91 28.49 1.63
N ASN A 271 1.03 27.98 2.86
CA ASN A 271 2.33 27.68 3.47
C ASN A 271 2.87 26.29 3.09
N GLY A 272 2.05 25.49 2.40
CA GLY A 272 2.42 24.13 1.97
C GLY A 272 2.37 23.07 3.07
N PRO A 273 2.58 21.79 2.70
CA PRO A 273 2.48 20.65 3.60
C PRO A 273 3.69 20.51 4.54
N VAL A 274 3.43 20.03 5.76
CA VAL A 274 4.46 19.59 6.72
C VAL A 274 4.48 18.07 6.73
N VAL A 275 5.57 17.47 6.26
CA VAL A 275 5.71 16.01 6.15
C VAL A 275 6.24 15.43 7.46
N THR A 276 5.37 14.73 8.19
CA THR A 276 5.69 14.13 9.50
C THR A 276 5.69 12.59 9.48
N TRP A 277 5.33 11.95 8.36
CA TRP A 277 5.18 10.48 8.27
C TRP A 277 6.30 9.78 7.50
N ARG A 278 7.15 10.50 6.77
CA ARG A 278 8.15 9.93 5.85
C ARG A 278 9.11 8.95 6.50
N ALA A 279 9.64 9.29 7.68
CA ALA A 279 10.61 8.44 8.38
C ALA A 279 9.98 7.08 8.74
N HIS A 280 8.81 7.09 9.35
CA HIS A 280 8.09 5.88 9.76
C HIS A 280 7.58 5.08 8.56
N ALA A 281 7.16 5.75 7.47
CA ALA A 281 6.81 5.07 6.22
C ALA A 281 8.01 4.27 5.66
N ASN A 282 9.19 4.88 5.58
CA ASN A 282 10.40 4.19 5.15
C ASN A 282 10.76 3.01 6.07
N LEU A 283 10.66 3.19 7.38
CA LEU A 283 10.90 2.11 8.35
C LEU A 283 9.88 0.97 8.18
N PHE A 284 8.60 1.27 8.04
CA PHE A 284 7.55 0.26 7.87
C PHE A 284 7.82 -0.62 6.65
N PHE A 285 8.03 -0.01 5.48
CA PHE A 285 8.29 -0.76 4.25
C PHE A 285 9.62 -1.52 4.30
N SER A 286 10.67 -0.93 4.85
CA SER A 286 11.96 -1.59 5.04
C SER A 286 11.86 -2.78 6.00
N ASN A 287 11.14 -2.64 7.12
CA ASN A 287 10.91 -3.70 8.08
C ASN A 287 10.04 -4.81 7.49
N TRP A 288 8.96 -4.46 6.75
CA TRP A 288 8.15 -5.44 6.05
C TRP A 288 8.98 -6.26 5.07
N ILE A 289 9.77 -5.61 4.20
CA ILE A 289 10.63 -6.31 3.23
C ILE A 289 11.64 -7.20 3.95
N ASN A 290 12.30 -6.71 5.00
CA ASN A 290 13.37 -7.44 5.67
C ASN A 290 12.84 -8.61 6.51
N TYR A 291 11.82 -8.38 7.35
CA TYR A 291 11.41 -9.35 8.36
C TYR A 291 10.26 -10.25 7.94
N TYR A 292 9.40 -9.83 7.02
CA TYR A 292 8.19 -10.58 6.63
C TYR A 292 8.20 -11.04 5.17
N VAL A 293 9.10 -10.49 4.36
CA VAL A 293 9.32 -10.95 2.99
C VAL A 293 10.62 -11.73 2.91
N TYR A 294 11.76 -11.09 3.12
CA TYR A 294 13.08 -11.70 2.92
C TYR A 294 13.39 -12.85 3.87
N GLN A 295 13.15 -12.66 5.17
CA GLN A 295 13.47 -13.68 6.18
C GLN A 295 12.48 -14.85 6.20
N GLU A 296 11.22 -14.62 5.80
CA GLU A 296 10.18 -15.65 5.77
C GLU A 296 10.09 -16.39 4.43
N THR A 297 10.57 -15.80 3.34
CA THR A 297 10.57 -16.49 2.05
C THR A 297 11.54 -17.66 2.05
N PRO A 298 11.10 -18.88 1.69
CA PRO A 298 12.01 -20.02 1.54
C PRO A 298 13.02 -19.75 0.43
N TYR A 299 14.25 -20.25 0.58
CA TYR A 299 15.30 -20.13 -0.45
C TYR A 299 14.81 -20.61 -1.83
N ASP A 300 14.08 -21.72 -1.84
CA ASP A 300 13.36 -22.22 -3.02
C ASP A 300 11.92 -21.69 -2.98
N ILE A 301 11.63 -20.68 -3.79
CA ILE A 301 10.33 -20.00 -3.85
C ILE A 301 9.17 -20.94 -4.22
N SER A 302 9.44 -22.08 -4.85
CA SER A 302 8.41 -23.07 -5.18
C SER A 302 7.76 -23.69 -3.94
N LYS A 303 8.43 -23.59 -2.77
CA LYS A 303 8.00 -24.12 -1.48
C LYS A 303 7.14 -23.14 -0.66
N ILE A 304 6.73 -22.00 -1.21
CA ILE A 304 5.73 -21.13 -0.57
C ILE A 304 4.40 -21.88 -0.51
N GLU A 305 3.83 -21.99 0.70
CA GLU A 305 2.56 -22.66 1.00
C GLU A 305 1.46 -21.65 1.39
#